data_d15cce3b52b798254c3b327fa6232b6f
#
_entry.id   d15cce3b52b798254c3b327fa6232b6f
#
_cell.length_a   1.000
_cell.length_b   1.000
_cell.length_c   1.000
_cell.angle_alpha   90.00
_cell.angle_beta   90.00
_cell.angle_gamma   90.00
#
_symmetry.space_group_name_H-M   'P 1'
#
loop_
_entity.id
_entity.type
_entity.pdbx_description
1 polymer ?
#
loop_
_entity_poly.entity_id
_entity_poly.type
_entity_poly.pdbx_seq_one_letter_code
_entity_poly.pdbx_strand_id
1 'polypeptide(L)'
;MMNKQINKILEENLLDEVNVNKEWERLYDTILQESMAHSVLKRKRKLFSHFLKLVAAVLLGAFLATAFFQMNPKDHSLKSCSYKIMTGKGEKSFLQLPDGTKVWLNTCTSLEYSVDYGVNNRNIVLVGEAYFEVAKNRDIPFIVKTDGLEVKALGTAFNVCAYENEAKLTTTLFSGQVMVHPFSTKQEILLNPDQVAIYHKNENKIETMPYQTQLFTEWRAGGLSFEMMYLEEIAKLLERNYDVVFHFRNQRIKTLRFSGYFNNNESLTDILKVIKINTSINFRMVKDTVIIE
;
A
#
# COMPACT_ATOMS: atom_id res chain seq x y z
N MET A 1 67.31 -19.69 101.33
CA MET A 1 65.92 -19.85 100.80
C MET A 1 65.77 -19.41 99.30
N MET A 2 66.58 -18.46 98.83
CA MET A 2 66.45 -17.91 97.41
C MET A 2 66.86 -18.87 96.26
N ASN A 3 67.83 -19.71 96.47
CA ASN A 3 68.28 -20.66 95.46
C ASN A 3 67.28 -21.82 95.10
N LYS A 4 66.40 -22.16 96.02
CA LYS A 4 65.40 -23.19 95.81
C LYS A 4 64.16 -22.68 94.98
N GLN A 5 63.87 -21.40 95.00
CA GLN A 5 62.85 -20.77 94.19
C GLN A 5 63.30 -20.55 92.72
N ILE A 6 64.58 -20.21 92.56
CA ILE A 6 65.14 -19.99 91.22
C ILE A 6 65.22 -21.30 90.42
N ASN A 7 65.59 -22.40 91.09
CA ASN A 7 65.62 -23.71 90.45
C ASN A 7 64.23 -24.21 90.08
N LYS A 8 63.23 -23.90 90.90
CA LYS A 8 61.85 -24.29 90.60
C LYS A 8 61.26 -23.49 89.41
N ILE A 9 61.60 -22.24 89.26
CA ILE A 9 61.21 -21.38 88.15
C ILE A 9 61.96 -21.79 86.85
N LEU A 10 63.19 -22.27 86.98
CA LEU A 10 63.94 -22.79 85.83
C LEU A 10 63.45 -24.16 85.38
N GLU A 11 62.95 -25.00 86.30
CA GLU A 11 62.38 -26.32 85.93
C GLU A 11 60.95 -26.17 85.40
N GLU A 12 60.18 -25.21 85.85
CA GLU A 12 58.86 -24.96 85.30
C GLU A 12 58.90 -24.22 83.94
N ASN A 13 59.98 -23.58 83.56
CA ASN A 13 60.13 -22.87 82.29
C ASN A 13 61.04 -23.60 81.27
N LEU A 14 61.61 -24.77 81.63
CA LEU A 14 62.34 -25.58 80.71
C LEU A 14 61.43 -26.75 80.27
N LEU A 15 61.13 -26.62 79.01
CA LEU A 15 60.66 -27.73 78.20
C LEU A 15 59.15 -28.04 78.21
N ASP A 16 58.41 -27.13 77.73
CA ASP A 16 57.60 -27.61 76.68
C ASP A 16 58.55 -27.92 75.49
N GLU A 17 58.96 -29.15 75.36
CA GLU A 17 59.67 -29.61 74.16
C GLU A 17 58.74 -29.24 72.97
N VAL A 18 59.11 -28.16 72.31
CA VAL A 18 58.53 -27.82 71.04
C VAL A 18 58.75 -28.98 70.14
N ASN A 19 57.80 -29.85 69.95
CA ASN A 19 57.90 -30.95 69.04
C ASN A 19 58.03 -30.39 67.64
N VAL A 20 59.30 -30.08 67.28
CA VAL A 20 59.68 -29.44 66.04
C VAL A 20 59.09 -30.18 64.82
N ASN A 21 59.01 -31.50 64.92
CA ASN A 21 58.37 -32.30 63.85
C ASN A 21 56.89 -31.99 63.68
N LYS A 22 56.18 -31.82 64.83
CA LYS A 22 54.73 -31.50 64.81
C LYS A 22 54.48 -30.10 64.31
N GLU A 23 55.29 -29.14 64.62
CA GLU A 23 55.24 -27.76 64.11
C GLU A 23 55.64 -27.70 62.61
N TRP A 24 56.59 -28.49 62.18
CA TRP A 24 56.97 -28.64 60.78
C TRP A 24 55.85 -29.27 59.96
N GLU A 25 55.14 -30.28 60.49
CA GLU A 25 54.00 -30.87 59.80
C GLU A 25 52.81 -29.81 59.66
N ARG A 26 52.55 -29.10 60.70
CA ARG A 26 51.55 -28.02 60.64
C ARG A 26 51.88 -26.92 59.61
N LEU A 27 53.15 -26.50 59.61
CA LEU A 27 53.63 -25.50 58.65
C LEU A 27 53.58 -26.01 57.21
N TYR A 28 53.99 -27.28 57.02
CA TYR A 28 53.93 -27.93 55.73
C TYR A 28 52.47 -28.06 55.21
N ASP A 29 51.58 -28.48 56.08
CA ASP A 29 50.10 -28.54 55.74
C ASP A 29 49.52 -27.16 55.42
N THR A 30 49.92 -26.14 56.14
CA THR A 30 49.46 -24.77 55.88
C THR A 30 49.96 -24.25 54.53
N ILE A 31 51.26 -24.48 54.22
CA ILE A 31 51.90 -24.12 52.95
C ILE A 31 51.23 -24.88 51.76
N LEU A 32 50.93 -26.17 51.95
CA LEU A 32 50.27 -26.99 50.95
C LEU A 32 48.78 -26.52 50.72
N GLN A 33 48.06 -26.22 51.78
CA GLN A 33 46.70 -25.72 51.66
C GLN A 33 46.65 -24.35 50.98
N GLU A 34 47.55 -23.41 51.33
CA GLU A 34 47.64 -22.11 50.68
C GLU A 34 48.02 -22.24 49.19
N SER A 35 49.02 -23.10 48.87
CA SER A 35 49.42 -23.31 47.48
C SER A 35 48.34 -23.94 46.62
N MET A 36 47.60 -24.92 47.18
CA MET A 36 46.48 -25.56 46.49
C MET A 36 45.30 -24.58 46.34
N ALA A 37 44.96 -23.81 47.36
CA ALA A 37 43.91 -22.81 47.29
C ALA A 37 44.20 -21.75 46.22
N HIS A 38 45.44 -21.26 46.14
CA HIS A 38 45.86 -20.30 45.10
C HIS A 38 45.82 -20.87 43.69
N SER A 39 46.16 -22.14 43.53
CA SER A 39 46.13 -22.80 42.21
C SER A 39 44.74 -23.06 41.72
N VAL A 40 43.81 -23.48 42.58
CA VAL A 40 42.41 -23.73 42.28
C VAL A 40 41.68 -22.42 41.93
N LEU A 41 41.95 -21.33 42.67
CA LEU A 41 41.38 -20.02 42.38
C LEU A 41 41.87 -19.45 41.04
N LYS A 42 43.16 -19.57 40.70
CA LYS A 42 43.69 -19.16 39.38
C LYS A 42 43.07 -19.98 38.23
N ARG A 43 42.87 -21.28 38.43
CA ARG A 43 42.25 -22.17 37.40
C ARG A 43 40.78 -21.85 37.21
N LYS A 44 40.01 -21.62 38.27
CA LYS A 44 38.58 -21.19 38.17
C LYS A 44 38.47 -19.83 37.50
N ARG A 45 39.31 -18.85 37.82
CA ARG A 45 39.29 -17.51 37.15
C ARG A 45 39.61 -17.62 35.66
N LYS A 46 40.54 -18.48 35.23
CA LYS A 46 40.84 -18.70 33.81
C LYS A 46 39.67 -19.34 33.07
N LEU A 47 39.04 -20.35 33.64
CA LEU A 47 37.88 -21.01 33.07
C LEU A 47 36.65 -20.05 32.96
N PHE A 48 36.41 -19.25 34.01
CA PHE A 48 35.37 -18.25 34.03
C PHE A 48 35.61 -17.14 32.98
N SER A 49 36.86 -16.69 32.82
CA SER A 49 37.25 -15.74 31.77
C SER A 49 37.02 -16.27 30.36
N HIS A 50 37.27 -17.56 30.09
CA HIS A 50 36.98 -18.18 28.78
C HIS A 50 35.52 -18.35 28.55
N PHE A 51 34.73 -18.73 29.56
CA PHE A 51 33.32 -18.81 29.48
C PHE A 51 32.70 -17.44 29.19
N LEU A 52 33.14 -16.37 29.88
CA LEU A 52 32.64 -15.00 29.64
C LEU A 52 32.95 -14.53 28.21
N LYS A 53 34.14 -14.87 27.66
CA LYS A 53 34.46 -14.54 26.25
C LYS A 53 33.62 -15.30 25.27
N LEU A 54 33.24 -16.53 25.56
CA LEU A 54 32.37 -17.35 24.70
C LEU A 54 30.93 -16.81 24.69
N VAL A 55 30.41 -16.43 25.85
CA VAL A 55 29.12 -15.79 25.98
C VAL A 55 29.08 -14.44 25.23
N ALA A 56 30.12 -13.62 25.39
CA ALA A 56 30.26 -12.35 24.69
C ALA A 56 30.30 -12.53 23.15
N ALA A 57 31.02 -13.57 22.67
CA ALA A 57 31.09 -13.87 21.24
C ALA A 57 29.72 -14.32 20.69
N VAL A 58 28.95 -15.12 21.43
CA VAL A 58 27.60 -15.56 21.06
C VAL A 58 26.63 -14.36 21.02
N LEU A 59 26.69 -13.50 22.04
CA LEU A 59 25.86 -12.28 22.06
C LEU A 59 26.21 -11.30 20.94
N LEU A 60 27.50 -11.13 20.65
CA LEU A 60 27.97 -10.32 19.52
C LEU A 60 27.49 -10.90 18.19
N GLY A 61 27.61 -12.23 18.02
CA GLY A 61 27.13 -12.94 16.84
C GLY A 61 25.60 -12.79 16.66
N ALA A 62 24.82 -12.93 17.73
CA ALA A 62 23.39 -12.72 17.72
C ALA A 62 23.03 -11.26 17.40
N PHE A 63 23.74 -10.30 17.96
CA PHE A 63 23.56 -8.88 17.66
C PHE A 63 23.88 -8.55 16.20
N LEU A 64 25.01 -9.06 15.68
CA LEU A 64 25.36 -8.88 14.26
C LEU A 64 24.37 -9.57 13.33
N ALA A 65 23.87 -10.75 13.69
CA ALA A 65 22.84 -11.43 12.92
C ALA A 65 21.53 -10.63 12.90
N THR A 66 21.08 -10.12 14.05
CA THR A 66 19.85 -9.29 14.10
C THR A 66 20.05 -7.97 13.36
N ALA A 67 21.19 -7.31 13.49
CA ALA A 67 21.55 -6.11 12.74
C ALA A 67 21.59 -6.39 11.22
N PHE A 68 22.18 -7.50 10.80
CA PHE A 68 22.21 -7.92 9.40
C PHE A 68 20.80 -8.20 8.84
N PHE A 69 19.90 -8.83 9.61
CA PHE A 69 18.51 -9.03 9.23
C PHE A 69 17.71 -7.73 9.18
N GLN A 70 18.03 -6.75 10.05
CA GLN A 70 17.39 -5.43 10.03
C GLN A 70 17.92 -4.51 8.92
N MET A 71 19.25 -4.60 8.60
CA MET A 71 19.86 -3.81 7.53
C MET A 71 19.64 -4.38 6.13
N ASN A 72 19.39 -5.68 6.02
CA ASN A 72 18.88 -6.34 4.82
C ASN A 72 17.45 -6.80 5.09
N PRO A 73 16.43 -5.90 5.10
CA PRO A 73 15.09 -6.38 4.87
C PRO A 73 15.23 -7.14 3.55
N LYS A 74 15.13 -8.46 3.57
CA LYS A 74 14.86 -9.19 2.35
C LYS A 74 13.60 -8.50 1.82
N ASP A 75 13.77 -7.62 0.85
CA ASP A 75 12.74 -7.41 -0.13
C ASP A 75 12.42 -8.82 -0.63
N HIS A 76 11.53 -9.49 0.05
CA HIS A 76 10.65 -10.41 -0.60
C HIS A 76 9.85 -9.52 -1.57
N SER A 77 10.52 -9.07 -2.61
CA SER A 77 9.93 -8.93 -3.91
C SER A 77 9.47 -10.34 -4.29
N LEU A 78 8.49 -10.84 -3.55
CA LEU A 78 7.44 -11.63 -4.16
C LEU A 78 7.11 -10.76 -5.36
N LYS A 79 7.47 -11.20 -6.57
CA LYS A 79 6.90 -10.65 -7.82
C LYS A 79 5.46 -10.44 -7.42
N SER A 80 5.04 -9.17 -7.30
CA SER A 80 3.76 -8.87 -6.70
C SER A 80 2.75 -9.52 -7.61
N CYS A 81 2.32 -10.73 -7.23
CA CYS A 81 1.26 -11.40 -7.95
C CYS A 81 0.07 -10.48 -7.81
N SER A 82 -0.42 -9.97 -8.91
CA SER A 82 -1.59 -9.12 -8.99
C SER A 82 -2.66 -9.82 -9.83
N TYR A 83 -3.91 -9.55 -9.49
CA TYR A 83 -5.04 -9.90 -10.33
C TYR A 83 -5.35 -8.69 -11.20
N LYS A 84 -5.44 -8.92 -12.51
CA LYS A 84 -5.82 -7.92 -13.49
C LYS A 84 -7.08 -8.33 -14.21
N ILE A 85 -8.12 -7.49 -14.14
CA ILE A 85 -9.39 -7.65 -14.81
C ILE A 85 -9.48 -6.57 -15.89
N MET A 86 -9.90 -6.94 -17.10
CA MET A 86 -10.00 -6.01 -18.23
C MET A 86 -11.33 -6.20 -18.94
N THR A 87 -11.88 -5.09 -19.42
CA THR A 87 -13.02 -5.06 -20.35
C THR A 87 -12.58 -4.53 -21.71
N GLY A 88 -13.06 -5.12 -22.76
CA GLY A 88 -12.86 -4.66 -24.14
C GLY A 88 -13.81 -3.54 -24.54
N LYS A 89 -13.77 -3.17 -25.84
CA LYS A 89 -14.73 -2.25 -26.45
C LYS A 89 -16.13 -2.86 -26.42
N GLY A 90 -17.13 -2.08 -26.06
CA GLY A 90 -18.52 -2.53 -25.91
C GLY A 90 -18.77 -3.45 -24.70
N GLU A 91 -17.72 -3.87 -24.00
CA GLU A 91 -17.84 -4.80 -22.87
C GLU A 91 -17.92 -4.04 -21.54
N LYS A 92 -18.77 -4.51 -20.65
CA LYS A 92 -18.86 -4.08 -19.25
C LYS A 92 -18.83 -5.29 -18.34
N SER A 93 -18.32 -5.15 -17.15
CA SER A 93 -18.21 -6.26 -16.21
C SER A 93 -18.61 -5.85 -14.80
N PHE A 94 -19.15 -6.80 -14.06
CA PHE A 94 -19.40 -6.68 -12.62
C PHE A 94 -18.55 -7.70 -11.88
N LEU A 95 -17.92 -7.28 -10.79
CA LEU A 95 -17.17 -8.17 -9.91
C LEU A 95 -17.33 -7.77 -8.44
N GLN A 96 -17.12 -8.72 -7.57
CA GLN A 96 -17.01 -8.47 -6.13
C GLN A 96 -15.59 -8.80 -5.68
N LEU A 97 -14.95 -7.81 -5.01
CA LEU A 97 -13.61 -7.96 -4.47
C LEU A 97 -13.61 -8.79 -3.18
N PRO A 98 -12.46 -9.33 -2.74
CA PRO A 98 -12.37 -10.19 -1.55
C PRO A 98 -12.87 -9.55 -0.25
N ASP A 99 -12.85 -8.21 -0.13
CA ASP A 99 -13.37 -7.46 1.02
C ASP A 99 -14.89 -7.23 0.99
N GLY A 100 -15.58 -7.73 -0.06
CA GLY A 100 -17.00 -7.53 -0.28
C GLY A 100 -17.35 -6.25 -1.06
N THR A 101 -16.37 -5.43 -1.45
CA THR A 101 -16.58 -4.27 -2.33
C THR A 101 -17.10 -4.70 -3.69
N LYS A 102 -18.17 -4.08 -4.16
CA LYS A 102 -18.74 -4.31 -5.48
C LYS A 102 -18.20 -3.30 -6.47
N VAL A 103 -17.83 -3.78 -7.66
CA VAL A 103 -17.24 -2.96 -8.72
C VAL A 103 -17.92 -3.24 -10.04
N TRP A 104 -18.32 -2.19 -10.74
CA TRP A 104 -18.75 -2.23 -12.13
C TRP A 104 -17.68 -1.57 -12.98
N LEU A 105 -17.16 -2.29 -13.95
CA LEU A 105 -16.18 -1.80 -14.93
C LEU A 105 -16.93 -1.40 -16.21
N ASN A 106 -16.65 -0.18 -16.68
CA ASN A 106 -17.14 0.28 -17.97
C ASN A 106 -16.25 -0.25 -19.12
N THR A 107 -16.56 0.09 -20.35
CA THR A 107 -15.84 -0.32 -21.56
C THR A 107 -14.37 0.12 -21.52
N CYS A 108 -13.47 -0.68 -22.11
CA CYS A 108 -12.03 -0.38 -22.22
C CYS A 108 -11.39 -0.03 -20.86
N THR A 109 -11.75 -0.78 -19.81
CA THR A 109 -11.30 -0.52 -18.44
C THR A 109 -10.39 -1.65 -17.95
N SER A 110 -9.33 -1.30 -17.24
CA SER A 110 -8.44 -2.22 -16.54
C SER A 110 -8.42 -1.91 -15.05
N LEU A 111 -8.64 -2.92 -14.23
CA LEU A 111 -8.55 -2.87 -12.78
C LEU A 111 -7.54 -3.90 -12.30
N GLU A 112 -6.59 -3.47 -11.45
CA GLU A 112 -5.55 -4.33 -10.90
C GLU A 112 -5.46 -4.19 -9.38
N TYR A 113 -5.31 -5.31 -8.66
CA TYR A 113 -5.09 -5.34 -7.22
C TYR A 113 -4.16 -6.49 -6.84
N SER A 114 -3.46 -6.36 -5.71
CA SER A 114 -2.49 -7.35 -5.23
C SER A 114 -3.15 -8.60 -4.62
N VAL A 115 -2.41 -9.69 -4.53
CA VAL A 115 -2.87 -10.95 -3.91
C VAL A 115 -3.23 -10.79 -2.42
N ASP A 116 -2.58 -9.85 -1.73
CA ASP A 116 -2.82 -9.53 -0.33
C ASP A 116 -3.92 -8.47 -0.10
N TYR A 117 -4.67 -8.13 -1.17
CA TYR A 117 -5.82 -7.24 -1.08
C TYR A 117 -6.88 -7.76 -0.10
N GLY A 118 -7.39 -6.86 0.74
CA GLY A 118 -8.39 -7.17 1.77
C GLY A 118 -7.79 -7.69 3.08
N VAL A 119 -6.51 -8.04 3.12
CA VAL A 119 -5.78 -8.49 4.32
C VAL A 119 -4.90 -7.37 4.87
N ASN A 120 -3.94 -6.89 4.08
CA ASN A 120 -2.97 -5.88 4.49
C ASN A 120 -3.26 -4.51 3.86
N ASN A 121 -3.97 -4.47 2.75
CA ASN A 121 -4.30 -3.26 2.02
C ASN A 121 -5.61 -3.43 1.24
N ARG A 122 -6.18 -2.32 0.78
CA ARG A 122 -7.30 -2.27 -0.17
C ARG A 122 -6.99 -1.33 -1.32
N ASN A 123 -5.78 -1.49 -1.89
CA ASN A 123 -5.30 -0.67 -2.99
C ASN A 123 -5.64 -1.32 -4.32
N ILE A 124 -6.15 -0.52 -5.24
CA ILE A 124 -6.37 -0.90 -6.64
C ILE A 124 -5.76 0.14 -7.56
N VAL A 125 -5.37 -0.30 -8.76
CA VAL A 125 -4.97 0.56 -9.87
C VAL A 125 -6.06 0.50 -10.93
N LEU A 126 -6.54 1.67 -11.37
CA LEU A 126 -7.60 1.81 -12.35
C LEU A 126 -7.12 2.60 -13.56
N VAL A 127 -7.37 2.04 -14.75
CA VAL A 127 -7.31 2.73 -16.04
C VAL A 127 -8.66 2.55 -16.71
N GLY A 128 -9.32 3.64 -17.09
CA GLY A 128 -10.69 3.59 -17.61
C GLY A 128 -11.73 4.08 -16.61
N GLU A 129 -12.91 3.50 -16.57
CA GLU A 129 -14.01 3.96 -15.71
C GLU A 129 -14.62 2.83 -14.90
N ALA A 130 -14.79 3.08 -13.60
CA ALA A 130 -15.41 2.14 -12.69
C ALA A 130 -16.28 2.83 -11.64
N TYR A 131 -17.37 2.17 -11.30
CA TYR A 131 -18.24 2.52 -10.18
C TYR A 131 -17.99 1.52 -9.04
N PHE A 132 -17.89 2.05 -7.82
CA PHE A 132 -17.58 1.30 -6.61
C PHE A 132 -18.68 1.45 -5.57
N GLU A 133 -19.10 0.32 -4.99
CA GLU A 133 -19.81 0.28 -3.70
C GLU A 133 -18.87 -0.35 -2.68
N VAL A 134 -18.16 0.51 -1.97
CA VAL A 134 -17.08 0.09 -1.09
C VAL A 134 -17.62 -0.48 0.21
N ALA A 135 -17.16 -1.69 0.57
CA ALA A 135 -17.43 -2.30 1.86
C ALA A 135 -16.88 -1.44 3.01
N LYS A 136 -17.69 -1.22 4.05
CA LYS A 136 -17.31 -0.38 5.20
C LYS A 136 -16.16 -1.01 5.97
N ASN A 137 -15.04 -0.29 6.06
CA ASN A 137 -13.90 -0.66 6.89
C ASN A 137 -13.16 0.63 7.28
N ARG A 138 -13.09 0.93 8.58
CA ARG A 138 -12.44 2.13 9.10
C ARG A 138 -10.94 1.96 9.32
N ASP A 139 -10.49 0.72 9.46
CA ASP A 139 -9.10 0.40 9.81
C ASP A 139 -8.19 0.40 8.58
N ILE A 140 -8.71 -0.09 7.44
CA ILE A 140 -7.97 -0.17 6.18
C ILE A 140 -8.73 0.63 5.12
N PRO A 141 -8.23 1.81 4.68
CA PRO A 141 -8.87 2.60 3.64
C PRO A 141 -8.85 1.86 2.29
N PHE A 142 -9.92 2.01 1.51
CA PHE A 142 -9.98 1.61 0.12
C PHE A 142 -9.36 2.72 -0.73
N ILE A 143 -8.40 2.39 -1.58
CA ILE A 143 -7.62 3.36 -2.35
C ILE A 143 -7.65 2.99 -3.83
N VAL A 144 -8.14 3.92 -4.66
CA VAL A 144 -8.08 3.83 -6.12
C VAL A 144 -6.97 4.74 -6.62
N LYS A 145 -5.96 4.16 -7.26
CA LYS A 145 -4.86 4.88 -7.91
C LYS A 145 -5.09 4.93 -9.42
N THR A 146 -4.92 6.10 -9.99
CA THR A 146 -5.00 6.35 -11.44
C THR A 146 -3.70 7.02 -11.92
N ASP A 147 -3.62 7.34 -13.21
CA ASP A 147 -2.47 8.07 -13.79
C ASP A 147 -2.44 9.57 -13.43
N GLY A 148 -3.03 10.03 -12.39
CA GLY A 148 -2.99 11.45 -12.05
C GLY A 148 -3.47 11.77 -10.65
N LEU A 149 -4.23 10.88 -10.04
CA LEU A 149 -4.80 11.09 -8.72
C LEU A 149 -5.01 9.78 -7.95
N GLU A 150 -5.13 9.93 -6.65
CA GLU A 150 -5.55 8.89 -5.71
C GLU A 150 -6.91 9.26 -5.12
N VAL A 151 -7.80 8.27 -5.03
CA VAL A 151 -9.12 8.40 -4.39
C VAL A 151 -9.19 7.49 -3.19
N LYS A 152 -9.45 8.04 -2.00
CA LYS A 152 -9.49 7.31 -0.73
C LYS A 152 -10.92 7.28 -0.16
N ALA A 153 -11.39 6.10 0.22
CA ALA A 153 -12.73 5.83 0.71
C ALA A 153 -12.75 4.88 1.92
N LEU A 154 -13.76 5.01 2.80
CA LEU A 154 -13.93 4.16 3.99
C LEU A 154 -15.20 3.30 3.96
N GLY A 155 -16.09 3.52 2.99
CA GLY A 155 -17.38 2.86 2.89
C GLY A 155 -18.38 3.76 2.18
N THR A 156 -18.23 3.91 0.88
CA THR A 156 -18.82 4.95 0.04
C THR A 156 -19.26 4.36 -1.30
N ALA A 157 -20.20 5.02 -1.97
CA ALA A 157 -20.53 4.75 -3.36
C ALA A 157 -20.04 5.91 -4.23
N PHE A 158 -19.14 5.63 -5.20
CA PHE A 158 -18.54 6.64 -6.07
C PHE A 158 -18.13 6.06 -7.43
N ASN A 159 -18.01 6.94 -8.42
CA ASN A 159 -17.50 6.64 -9.76
C ASN A 159 -16.16 7.32 -10.00
N VAL A 160 -15.23 6.65 -10.66
CA VAL A 160 -13.97 7.23 -11.13
C VAL A 160 -13.88 6.99 -12.63
N CYS A 161 -13.70 8.06 -13.40
CA CYS A 161 -13.43 8.03 -14.83
C CYS A 161 -12.01 8.54 -15.08
N ALA A 162 -11.12 7.66 -15.51
CA ALA A 162 -9.68 7.88 -15.64
C ALA A 162 -9.12 7.23 -16.91
N TYR A 163 -9.70 7.52 -18.06
CA TYR A 163 -9.16 7.08 -19.35
C TYR A 163 -7.87 7.83 -19.70
N GLU A 164 -6.85 7.11 -20.19
CA GLU A 164 -5.54 7.69 -20.51
C GLU A 164 -5.63 8.78 -21.59
N ASN A 165 -6.48 8.55 -22.60
CA ASN A 165 -6.65 9.45 -23.75
C ASN A 165 -7.61 10.63 -23.48
N GLU A 166 -8.07 10.81 -22.23
CA GLU A 166 -8.88 11.96 -21.83
C GLU A 166 -8.06 13.01 -21.08
N ALA A 167 -8.35 14.27 -21.34
CA ALA A 167 -7.65 15.40 -20.70
C ALA A 167 -8.07 15.62 -19.26
N LYS A 168 -9.14 14.98 -18.81
CA LYS A 168 -9.73 15.14 -17.49
C LYS A 168 -9.89 13.78 -16.81
N LEU A 169 -9.68 13.76 -15.48
CA LEU A 169 -10.10 12.67 -14.62
C LEU A 169 -11.25 13.18 -13.76
N THR A 170 -12.29 12.36 -13.57
CA THR A 170 -13.41 12.73 -12.74
C THR A 170 -13.65 11.73 -11.63
N THR A 171 -14.04 12.24 -10.47
CA THR A 171 -14.51 11.43 -9.34
C THR A 171 -15.84 11.98 -8.87
N THR A 172 -16.91 11.19 -8.98
CA THR A 172 -18.28 11.55 -8.60
C THR A 172 -18.71 10.77 -7.38
N LEU A 173 -19.17 11.46 -6.35
CA LEU A 173 -19.59 10.85 -5.09
C LEU A 173 -21.13 10.76 -5.00
N PHE A 174 -21.65 9.56 -4.71
CA PHE A 174 -23.08 9.28 -4.54
C PHE A 174 -23.47 9.16 -3.06
N SER A 175 -22.64 8.54 -2.23
CA SER A 175 -22.91 8.40 -0.79
C SER A 175 -21.63 8.25 0.01
N GLY A 176 -21.64 8.75 1.26
CA GLY A 176 -20.49 8.72 2.17
C GLY A 176 -19.55 9.91 1.96
N GLN A 177 -18.26 9.71 2.08
CA GLN A 177 -17.21 10.72 1.88
C GLN A 177 -16.00 10.11 1.17
N VAL A 178 -15.40 10.87 0.27
CA VAL A 178 -14.24 10.50 -0.51
C VAL A 178 -13.20 11.61 -0.47
N MET A 179 -11.94 11.26 -0.23
CA MET A 179 -10.80 12.15 -0.35
C MET A 179 -10.14 11.94 -1.71
N VAL A 180 -9.99 13.02 -2.48
CA VAL A 180 -9.30 13.01 -3.78
C VAL A 180 -7.98 13.77 -3.66
N HIS A 181 -6.89 13.12 -4.03
CA HIS A 181 -5.54 13.66 -3.96
C HIS A 181 -4.85 13.58 -5.34
N PRO A 182 -4.72 14.71 -6.09
CA PRO A 182 -3.92 14.74 -7.30
C PRO A 182 -2.43 14.64 -6.99
N PHE A 183 -1.67 13.83 -7.73
CA PHE A 183 -0.23 13.65 -7.48
C PHE A 183 0.60 14.90 -7.79
N SER A 184 0.11 15.76 -8.67
CA SER A 184 0.79 17.00 -9.06
C SER A 184 0.69 18.14 -8.05
N THR A 185 -0.20 18.01 -7.06
CA THR A 185 -0.46 19.05 -6.05
C THR A 185 -0.43 18.45 -4.64
N LYS A 186 -0.24 19.31 -3.63
CA LYS A 186 -0.41 18.91 -2.22
C LYS A 186 -1.85 19.08 -1.72
N GLN A 187 -2.77 19.42 -2.63
CA GLN A 187 -4.16 19.70 -2.28
C GLN A 187 -4.92 18.40 -2.13
N GLU A 188 -5.58 18.21 -1.02
CA GLU A 188 -6.55 17.15 -0.78
C GLU A 188 -7.97 17.77 -0.82
N ILE A 189 -8.87 17.11 -1.53
CA ILE A 189 -10.26 17.56 -1.68
C ILE A 189 -11.18 16.51 -1.09
N LEU A 190 -11.95 16.91 -0.09
CA LEU A 190 -13.02 16.09 0.48
C LEU A 190 -14.31 16.32 -0.31
N LEU A 191 -14.81 15.28 -0.97
CA LEU A 191 -16.13 15.30 -1.63
C LEU A 191 -17.24 14.91 -0.66
N ASN A 192 -18.34 15.61 -0.76
CA ASN A 192 -19.63 15.25 -0.19
C ASN A 192 -20.54 14.64 -1.26
N PRO A 193 -21.63 13.94 -0.89
CA PRO A 193 -22.61 13.43 -1.85
C PRO A 193 -23.08 14.51 -2.81
N ASP A 194 -23.38 14.11 -4.04
CA ASP A 194 -23.79 14.97 -5.16
C ASP A 194 -22.74 16.03 -5.56
N GLN A 195 -21.45 15.68 -5.37
CA GLN A 195 -20.33 16.46 -5.88
C GLN A 195 -19.46 15.63 -6.84
N VAL A 196 -18.87 16.33 -7.81
CA VAL A 196 -17.82 15.80 -8.69
C VAL A 196 -16.54 16.61 -8.52
N ALA A 197 -15.40 15.91 -8.42
CA ALA A 197 -14.09 16.50 -8.60
C ALA A 197 -13.62 16.26 -10.04
N ILE A 198 -13.16 17.31 -10.70
CA ILE A 198 -12.62 17.28 -12.06
C ILE A 198 -11.16 17.71 -12.01
N TYR A 199 -10.26 16.79 -12.34
CA TYR A 199 -8.82 17.05 -12.44
C TYR A 199 -8.44 17.23 -13.89
N HIS A 200 -7.94 18.40 -14.25
CA HIS A 200 -7.43 18.75 -15.58
C HIS A 200 -5.95 18.40 -15.68
N LYS A 201 -5.59 17.35 -16.41
CA LYS A 201 -4.22 16.83 -16.51
C LYS A 201 -3.24 17.88 -17.05
N ASN A 202 -3.64 18.62 -18.09
CA ASN A 202 -2.77 19.59 -18.74
C ASN A 202 -2.50 20.86 -17.90
N GLU A 203 -3.45 21.22 -17.03
CA GLU A 203 -3.39 22.42 -16.20
C GLU A 203 -2.90 22.12 -14.78
N ASN A 204 -2.82 20.83 -14.41
CA ASN A 204 -2.56 20.39 -13.05
C ASN A 204 -3.50 21.04 -12.02
N LYS A 205 -4.76 21.24 -12.42
CA LYS A 205 -5.79 21.92 -11.63
C LYS A 205 -6.91 20.95 -11.30
N ILE A 206 -7.40 21.00 -10.07
CA ILE A 206 -8.59 20.28 -9.65
C ILE A 206 -9.64 21.26 -9.20
N GLU A 207 -10.89 21.02 -9.61
CA GLU A 207 -12.05 21.79 -9.21
C GLU A 207 -13.19 20.88 -8.77
N THR A 208 -14.09 21.40 -7.97
CA THR A 208 -15.28 20.69 -7.50
C THR A 208 -16.54 21.45 -7.87
N MET A 209 -17.56 20.73 -8.25
CA MET A 209 -18.88 21.33 -8.52
C MET A 209 -20.01 20.40 -8.04
N PRO A 210 -21.18 20.97 -7.73
CA PRO A 210 -22.39 20.16 -7.55
C PRO A 210 -22.71 19.43 -8.85
N TYR A 211 -23.21 18.20 -8.73
CA TYR A 211 -23.54 17.40 -9.88
C TYR A 211 -24.79 16.54 -9.64
N GLN A 212 -25.64 16.42 -10.68
CA GLN A 212 -26.78 15.50 -10.65
C GLN A 212 -26.30 14.07 -10.86
N THR A 213 -25.98 13.38 -9.76
CA THR A 213 -25.30 12.07 -9.76
C THR A 213 -26.08 10.97 -10.46
N GLN A 214 -27.41 11.11 -10.60
CA GLN A 214 -28.28 10.12 -11.26
C GLN A 214 -27.84 9.84 -12.71
N LEU A 215 -27.35 10.85 -13.44
CA LEU A 215 -26.96 10.71 -14.85
C LEU A 215 -25.66 9.89 -15.05
N PHE A 216 -24.80 9.79 -14.02
CA PHE A 216 -23.53 9.05 -14.12
C PHE A 216 -23.64 7.55 -13.93
N THR A 217 -24.75 7.06 -13.42
CA THR A 217 -24.92 5.61 -13.19
C THR A 217 -25.62 4.90 -14.34
N GLU A 218 -26.11 5.65 -15.32
CA GLU A 218 -26.90 5.11 -16.43
C GLU A 218 -26.10 4.15 -17.30
N TRP A 219 -24.78 4.38 -17.45
CA TRP A 219 -23.93 3.46 -18.18
C TRP A 219 -23.93 2.04 -17.59
N ARG A 220 -24.17 1.88 -16.28
CA ARG A 220 -24.29 0.56 -15.62
C ARG A 220 -25.53 -0.20 -16.11
N ALA A 221 -26.60 0.54 -16.41
CA ALA A 221 -27.80 0.00 -17.04
C ALA A 221 -27.70 -0.10 -18.56
N GLY A 222 -26.55 0.28 -19.15
CA GLY A 222 -26.29 0.26 -20.57
C GLY A 222 -26.65 1.55 -21.31
N GLY A 223 -27.21 2.55 -20.64
CA GLY A 223 -27.55 3.84 -21.23
C GLY A 223 -26.32 4.70 -21.53
N LEU A 224 -26.48 5.71 -22.37
CA LEU A 224 -25.50 6.75 -22.66
C LEU A 224 -26.12 8.12 -22.41
N SER A 225 -25.43 8.94 -21.64
CA SER A 225 -25.85 10.30 -21.33
C SER A 225 -24.74 11.28 -21.70
N PHE A 226 -25.11 12.34 -22.40
CA PHE A 226 -24.28 13.46 -22.78
C PHE A 226 -24.88 14.73 -22.21
N GLU A 227 -24.12 15.48 -21.44
CA GLU A 227 -24.58 16.76 -20.89
C GLU A 227 -23.58 17.85 -21.28
N MET A 228 -23.98 18.72 -22.23
CA MET A 228 -23.15 19.80 -22.76
C MET A 228 -21.71 19.34 -23.14
N MET A 229 -21.58 18.07 -23.56
CA MET A 229 -20.29 17.48 -23.93
C MET A 229 -19.85 17.96 -25.31
N TYR A 230 -18.55 18.15 -25.46
CA TYR A 230 -17.96 18.40 -26.78
C TYR A 230 -18.08 17.16 -27.66
N LEU A 231 -18.31 17.37 -28.96
CA LEU A 231 -18.48 16.28 -29.92
C LEU A 231 -17.23 15.37 -30.01
N GLU A 232 -16.04 15.91 -29.73
CA GLU A 232 -14.83 15.11 -29.61
C GLU A 232 -14.85 14.15 -28.39
N GLU A 233 -15.40 14.59 -27.27
CA GLU A 233 -15.57 13.75 -26.07
C GLU A 233 -16.64 12.67 -26.31
N ILE A 234 -17.75 13.05 -26.97
CA ILE A 234 -18.80 12.10 -27.38
C ILE A 234 -18.24 11.05 -28.36
N ALA A 235 -17.44 11.48 -29.32
CA ALA A 235 -16.82 10.55 -30.28
C ALA A 235 -15.96 9.49 -29.56
N LYS A 236 -15.09 9.88 -28.62
CA LYS A 236 -14.31 8.96 -27.82
C LYS A 236 -15.16 7.97 -27.02
N LEU A 237 -16.26 8.43 -26.46
CA LEU A 237 -17.19 7.59 -25.73
C LEU A 237 -17.88 6.58 -26.66
N LEU A 238 -18.30 7.02 -27.85
CA LEU A 238 -18.90 6.14 -28.87
C LEU A 238 -17.88 5.15 -29.46
N GLU A 239 -16.61 5.54 -29.66
CA GLU A 239 -15.52 4.66 -30.07
C GLU A 239 -15.33 3.49 -29.11
N ARG A 240 -15.41 3.76 -27.80
CA ARG A 240 -15.28 2.71 -26.76
C ARG A 240 -16.50 1.79 -26.71
N ASN A 241 -17.71 2.33 -26.92
CA ASN A 241 -18.96 1.57 -26.78
C ASN A 241 -19.30 0.75 -28.04
N TYR A 242 -18.95 1.21 -29.24
CA TYR A 242 -19.39 0.61 -30.51
C TYR A 242 -18.24 0.06 -31.35
N ASP A 243 -17.02 0.05 -30.87
CA ASP A 243 -15.81 -0.40 -31.58
C ASP A 243 -15.66 0.25 -32.98
N VAL A 244 -15.74 1.55 -33.03
CA VAL A 244 -15.60 2.37 -34.25
C VAL A 244 -14.48 3.40 -34.04
N VAL A 245 -14.10 4.09 -35.12
CA VAL A 245 -13.16 5.20 -35.13
C VAL A 245 -13.81 6.43 -35.74
N PHE A 246 -13.73 7.58 -35.07
CA PHE A 246 -14.26 8.84 -35.56
C PHE A 246 -13.20 9.68 -36.25
N HIS A 247 -13.49 10.12 -37.47
CA HIS A 247 -12.61 11.01 -38.25
C HIS A 247 -13.31 12.33 -38.54
N PHE A 248 -12.80 13.43 -37.96
CA PHE A 248 -13.30 14.78 -38.14
C PHE A 248 -12.60 15.44 -39.33
N ARG A 249 -13.33 15.76 -40.41
CA ARG A 249 -12.78 16.52 -41.55
C ARG A 249 -12.58 18.00 -41.21
N ASN A 250 -13.40 18.53 -40.29
CA ASN A 250 -13.31 19.90 -39.85
C ASN A 250 -13.09 19.96 -38.33
N GLN A 251 -11.97 20.55 -37.90
CA GLN A 251 -11.61 20.62 -36.48
C GLN A 251 -12.61 21.50 -35.65
N ARG A 252 -13.32 22.45 -36.30
CA ARG A 252 -14.32 23.28 -35.61
C ARG A 252 -15.52 22.48 -35.10
N ILE A 253 -15.82 21.37 -35.76
CA ILE A 253 -16.95 20.50 -35.36
C ILE A 253 -16.67 19.84 -34.01
N LYS A 254 -15.42 19.58 -33.67
CA LYS A 254 -15.02 18.96 -32.40
C LYS A 254 -15.51 19.75 -31.17
N THR A 255 -15.57 21.07 -31.28
CA THR A 255 -15.94 21.98 -30.18
C THR A 255 -17.45 22.25 -30.07
N LEU A 256 -18.26 21.67 -30.94
CA LEU A 256 -19.73 21.74 -30.81
C LEU A 256 -20.16 20.92 -29.59
N ARG A 257 -21.14 21.42 -28.87
CA ARG A 257 -21.68 20.76 -27.68
C ARG A 257 -23.00 20.11 -27.99
N PHE A 258 -23.24 18.96 -27.41
CA PHE A 258 -24.47 18.22 -27.51
C PHE A 258 -24.89 17.68 -26.13
N SER A 259 -26.20 17.68 -25.89
CA SER A 259 -26.83 17.02 -24.76
C SER A 259 -27.86 16.03 -25.27
N GLY A 260 -27.87 14.84 -24.72
CA GLY A 260 -28.83 13.78 -25.08
C GLY A 260 -28.73 12.60 -24.16
N TYR A 261 -29.81 11.84 -24.09
CA TYR A 261 -29.93 10.61 -23.38
C TYR A 261 -30.32 9.48 -24.31
N PHE A 262 -29.66 8.37 -24.27
CA PHE A 262 -29.91 7.19 -25.10
C PHE A 262 -30.06 5.98 -24.20
N ASN A 263 -31.11 5.22 -24.41
CA ASN A 263 -31.37 4.00 -23.68
C ASN A 263 -30.40 2.89 -24.04
N ASN A 264 -30.35 1.86 -23.22
CA ASN A 264 -29.64 0.60 -23.54
C ASN A 264 -30.22 0.02 -24.84
N ASN A 265 -29.33 -0.47 -25.72
CA ASN A 265 -29.63 -1.07 -27.04
C ASN A 265 -29.92 -0.10 -28.20
N GLU A 266 -29.70 1.18 -28.04
CA GLU A 266 -29.74 2.06 -29.23
C GLU A 266 -28.57 1.81 -30.14
N SER A 267 -28.81 1.71 -31.43
CA SER A 267 -27.74 1.51 -32.41
C SER A 267 -26.91 2.78 -32.58
N LEU A 268 -25.59 2.63 -32.88
CA LEU A 268 -24.78 3.79 -33.24
C LEU A 268 -25.41 4.66 -34.33
N THR A 269 -26.05 4.03 -35.33
CA THR A 269 -26.73 4.73 -36.43
C THR A 269 -27.87 5.63 -35.92
N ASP A 270 -28.63 5.17 -34.95
CA ASP A 270 -29.74 5.97 -34.41
C ASP A 270 -29.24 7.12 -33.56
N ILE A 271 -28.22 6.89 -32.74
CA ILE A 271 -27.52 7.95 -31.99
C ILE A 271 -27.01 9.04 -32.95
N LEU A 272 -26.31 8.63 -34.03
CA LEU A 272 -25.78 9.55 -35.03
C LEU A 272 -26.86 10.32 -35.76
N LYS A 273 -28.04 9.71 -36.07
CA LYS A 273 -29.21 10.41 -36.62
C LYS A 273 -29.72 11.52 -35.70
N VAL A 274 -29.81 11.21 -34.39
CA VAL A 274 -30.27 12.21 -33.40
C VAL A 274 -29.25 13.36 -33.28
N ILE A 275 -27.98 13.06 -33.22
CA ILE A 275 -26.93 14.09 -33.21
C ILE A 275 -26.98 14.95 -34.48
N LYS A 276 -27.16 14.34 -35.66
CA LYS A 276 -27.26 15.02 -36.93
C LYS A 276 -28.44 16.02 -36.96
N ILE A 277 -29.62 15.59 -36.50
CA ILE A 277 -30.83 16.44 -36.48
C ILE A 277 -30.64 17.70 -35.62
N ASN A 278 -29.94 17.53 -34.49
CA ASN A 278 -29.76 18.60 -33.52
C ASN A 278 -28.54 19.50 -33.80
N THR A 279 -27.58 19.04 -34.56
CA THR A 279 -26.32 19.76 -34.79
C THR A 279 -26.06 20.18 -36.21
N SER A 280 -26.93 19.75 -37.16
CA SER A 280 -26.75 19.95 -38.61
C SER A 280 -25.46 19.41 -39.19
N ILE A 281 -24.82 18.44 -38.51
CA ILE A 281 -23.60 17.78 -38.92
C ILE A 281 -23.92 16.55 -39.76
N ASN A 282 -23.13 16.26 -40.79
CA ASN A 282 -23.27 15.05 -41.56
C ASN A 282 -22.30 13.96 -41.10
N PHE A 283 -22.81 12.74 -41.08
CA PHE A 283 -22.02 11.55 -40.74
C PHE A 283 -22.07 10.58 -41.90
N ARG A 284 -20.91 10.00 -42.23
CA ARG A 284 -20.79 8.92 -43.18
C ARG A 284 -20.03 7.76 -42.57
N MET A 285 -20.60 6.58 -42.58
CA MET A 285 -19.97 5.38 -42.09
C MET A 285 -19.30 4.62 -43.26
N VAL A 286 -18.04 4.29 -43.10
CA VAL A 286 -17.24 3.48 -44.05
C VAL A 286 -16.58 2.38 -43.25
N LYS A 287 -17.10 1.16 -43.31
CA LYS A 287 -16.72 0.05 -42.39
C LYS A 287 -16.86 0.50 -40.96
N ASP A 288 -15.78 0.43 -40.17
CA ASP A 288 -15.73 0.79 -38.75
C ASP A 288 -15.35 2.26 -38.52
N THR A 289 -15.31 3.07 -39.60
CA THR A 289 -14.94 4.50 -39.49
C THR A 289 -16.16 5.40 -39.71
N VAL A 290 -16.43 6.27 -38.76
CA VAL A 290 -17.43 7.34 -38.83
C VAL A 290 -16.74 8.63 -39.25
N ILE A 291 -17.04 9.13 -40.42
CA ILE A 291 -16.49 10.39 -40.96
C ILE A 291 -17.51 11.50 -40.66
N ILE A 292 -17.07 12.55 -39.98
CA ILE A 292 -17.84 13.73 -39.62
C ILE A 292 -17.47 14.87 -40.60
N GLU A 293 -18.48 15.44 -41.25
CA GLU A 293 -18.33 16.50 -42.30
C GLU A 293 -19.10 17.76 -41.91
#